data_bc9aee9f2e42e77929aed3f151acf1fd
#
_entry.id   bc9aee9f2e42e77929aed3f151acf1fd
#
_cell.length_a   1.000
_cell.length_b   1.000
_cell.length_c   1.000
_cell.angle_alpha   90.00
_cell.angle_beta   90.00
_cell.angle_gamma   90.00
#
_symmetry.space_group_name_H-M   'P 1'
#
loop_
_entity.id
_entity.type
_entity.pdbx_description
1 polymer ?
#
loop_
_entity_poly.entity_id
_entity_poly.type
_entity_poly.pdbx_seq_one_letter_code
_entity_poly.pdbx_strand_id
1 'polypeptide(L)'
;HMNLLAQQWLKEEADQRIHGTVKEVVAQRFLREVPTLGALPAARYDTSYREQRMVHWDGYIDVQATRYSVPSFLCGKQVTVRISLDGRLAVYAGDIKVADHVLRSAREGWGTVADHHHALWQHTFQVQRRDLSVYEEVGLCS
;
A
#
# COMPACT_ATOMS: atom_id res chain seq x y z
N HIS A 1 -0.46 -14.05 18.33
CA HIS A 1 -0.83 -14.58 19.64
C HIS A 1 -2.33 -14.53 19.88
N MET A 2 -3.00 -13.39 19.73
CA MET A 2 -4.47 -13.24 19.90
C MET A 2 -5.29 -14.21 19.06
N ASN A 3 -4.94 -14.40 17.76
CA ASN A 3 -5.67 -15.33 16.89
C ASN A 3 -5.57 -16.80 17.34
N LEU A 4 -4.45 -17.21 17.93
CA LEU A 4 -4.29 -18.58 18.46
C LEU A 4 -5.19 -18.80 19.67
N LEU A 5 -5.24 -17.83 20.59
CA LEU A 5 -6.12 -17.88 21.76
C LEU A 5 -7.60 -17.89 21.34
N ALA A 6 -7.98 -17.09 20.35
CA ALA A 6 -9.34 -17.07 19.81
C ALA A 6 -9.73 -18.42 19.17
N GLN A 7 -8.83 -19.05 18.42
CA GLN A 7 -9.06 -20.36 17.84
C GLN A 7 -9.18 -21.46 18.89
N GLN A 8 -8.37 -21.39 19.94
CA GLN A 8 -8.44 -22.33 21.05
C GLN A 8 -9.77 -22.18 21.79
N TRP A 9 -10.17 -20.94 22.14
CA TRP A 9 -11.44 -20.67 22.80
C TRP A 9 -12.64 -21.12 21.96
N LEU A 10 -12.60 -20.92 20.63
CA LEU A 10 -13.66 -21.42 19.72
C LEU A 10 -13.82 -22.94 19.87
N LYS A 11 -12.73 -23.70 19.81
CA LYS A 11 -12.77 -25.18 19.87
C LYS A 11 -13.17 -25.71 21.24
N GLU A 12 -12.67 -25.12 22.30
CA GLU A 12 -12.81 -25.67 23.66
C GLU A 12 -14.10 -25.21 24.33
N GLU A 13 -14.56 -23.97 24.08
CA GLU A 13 -15.71 -23.38 24.74
C GLU A 13 -16.87 -23.11 23.79
N ALA A 14 -16.67 -22.30 22.76
CA ALA A 14 -17.78 -21.78 21.97
C ALA A 14 -18.50 -22.88 21.16
N ASP A 15 -17.74 -23.81 20.57
CA ASP A 15 -18.26 -24.88 19.72
C ASP A 15 -18.88 -26.02 20.53
N GLN A 16 -18.45 -26.18 21.80
CA GLN A 16 -18.92 -27.25 22.69
C GLN A 16 -20.17 -26.84 23.50
N ARG A 17 -20.45 -25.56 23.59
CA ARG A 17 -21.60 -25.07 24.36
C ARG A 17 -22.93 -25.46 23.73
N ILE A 18 -23.95 -25.66 24.55
CA ILE A 18 -25.33 -25.79 24.10
C ILE A 18 -25.89 -24.39 23.79
N HIS A 19 -26.30 -24.17 22.55
CA HIS A 19 -26.88 -22.89 22.15
C HIS A 19 -28.24 -22.66 22.80
N GLY A 20 -28.43 -21.53 23.49
CA GLY A 20 -29.58 -21.25 24.33
C GLY A 20 -30.94 -21.33 23.61
N THR A 21 -31.01 -20.89 22.36
CA THR A 21 -32.27 -20.88 21.57
C THR A 21 -32.53 -22.24 20.92
N VAL A 22 -31.52 -22.88 20.34
CA VAL A 22 -31.66 -24.10 19.54
C VAL A 22 -31.57 -25.35 20.38
N LYS A 23 -31.04 -25.26 21.62
CA LYS A 23 -30.88 -26.38 22.59
C LYS A 23 -29.97 -27.52 22.06
N GLU A 24 -29.06 -27.23 21.18
CA GLU A 24 -28.13 -28.17 20.59
C GLU A 24 -26.66 -27.68 20.74
N VAL A 25 -25.72 -28.63 20.70
CA VAL A 25 -24.28 -28.30 20.67
C VAL A 25 -23.92 -27.66 19.33
N VAL A 26 -23.25 -26.51 19.36
CA VAL A 26 -22.92 -25.71 18.16
C VAL A 26 -22.13 -26.52 17.13
N ALA A 27 -21.10 -27.26 17.54
CA ALA A 27 -20.30 -28.11 16.66
C ALA A 27 -21.13 -29.20 15.95
N GLN A 28 -22.05 -29.85 16.66
CA GLN A 28 -22.89 -30.90 16.08
C GLN A 28 -23.86 -30.35 15.04
N ARG A 29 -24.41 -29.19 15.29
CA ARG A 29 -25.27 -28.48 14.33
C ARG A 29 -24.49 -28.09 13.08
N PHE A 30 -23.28 -27.53 13.25
CA PHE A 30 -22.41 -27.14 12.15
C PHE A 30 -22.08 -28.33 11.24
N LEU A 31 -21.75 -29.49 11.81
CA LEU A 31 -21.49 -30.72 11.02
C LEU A 31 -22.64 -31.10 10.10
N ARG A 32 -23.89 -30.84 10.49
CA ARG A 32 -25.09 -31.10 9.66
C ARG A 32 -25.26 -30.03 8.56
N GLU A 33 -24.78 -28.81 8.81
CA GLU A 33 -24.86 -27.69 7.86
C GLU A 33 -23.76 -27.75 6.79
N VAL A 34 -22.57 -28.26 7.14
CA VAL A 34 -21.39 -28.33 6.24
C VAL A 34 -21.71 -28.87 4.84
N PRO A 35 -22.48 -29.96 4.66
CA PRO A 35 -22.77 -30.47 3.32
C PRO A 35 -23.64 -29.55 2.45
N THR A 36 -24.32 -28.58 3.07
CA THR A 36 -25.20 -27.60 2.37
C THR A 36 -24.49 -26.30 2.07
N LEU A 37 -23.30 -26.10 2.64
CA LEU A 37 -22.49 -24.91 2.40
C LEU A 37 -21.85 -24.99 1.01
N GLY A 38 -21.89 -23.88 0.28
CA GLY A 38 -21.16 -23.76 -0.99
C GLY A 38 -19.64 -23.72 -0.80
N ALA A 39 -18.91 -23.89 -1.89
CA ALA A 39 -17.46 -23.71 -1.89
C ALA A 39 -17.08 -22.28 -1.47
N LEU A 40 -15.95 -22.16 -0.76
CA LEU A 40 -15.40 -20.84 -0.43
C LEU A 40 -15.04 -20.08 -1.73
N PRO A 41 -15.21 -18.74 -1.75
CA PRO A 41 -14.78 -17.94 -2.89
C PRO A 41 -13.31 -18.20 -3.22
N ALA A 42 -13.00 -18.36 -4.51
CA ALA A 42 -11.62 -18.58 -4.97
C ALA A 42 -10.69 -17.38 -4.64
N ALA A 43 -11.24 -16.17 -4.66
CA ALA A 43 -10.52 -14.96 -4.28
C ALA A 43 -10.76 -14.65 -2.79
N ARG A 44 -9.68 -14.36 -2.08
CA ARG A 44 -9.78 -13.88 -0.69
C ARG A 44 -10.45 -12.51 -0.65
N TYR A 45 -11.26 -12.27 0.36
CA TYR A 45 -11.83 -10.94 0.61
C TYR A 45 -10.70 -9.94 0.89
N ASP A 46 -10.75 -8.80 0.19
CA ASP A 46 -9.78 -7.72 0.37
C ASP A 46 -10.16 -6.88 1.59
N THR A 47 -9.42 -7.05 2.67
CA THR A 47 -9.56 -6.33 3.94
C THR A 47 -8.71 -5.06 4.00
N SER A 48 -8.09 -4.65 2.89
CA SER A 48 -7.24 -3.47 2.86
C SER A 48 -8.06 -2.19 3.06
N TYR A 49 -7.51 -1.26 3.83
CA TYR A 49 -8.01 0.10 3.89
C TYR A 49 -7.70 0.80 2.57
N ARG A 50 -8.71 1.46 1.99
CA ARG A 50 -8.58 2.13 0.69
C ARG A 50 -8.79 3.62 0.84
N GLU A 51 -7.90 4.40 0.24
CA GLU A 51 -8.00 5.85 0.18
C GLU A 51 -7.51 6.37 -1.17
N GLN A 52 -7.99 7.55 -1.57
CA GLN A 52 -7.53 8.23 -2.77
C GLN A 52 -6.52 9.30 -2.39
N ARG A 53 -5.44 9.40 -3.15
CA ARG A 53 -4.39 10.41 -2.98
C ARG A 53 -4.04 11.06 -4.30
N MET A 54 -3.72 12.35 -4.25
CA MET A 54 -3.15 13.07 -5.39
C MET A 54 -1.63 12.86 -5.39
N VAL A 55 -1.07 12.56 -6.53
CA VAL A 55 0.39 12.50 -6.69
C VAL A 55 0.92 13.91 -6.82
N HIS A 56 1.85 14.28 -5.94
CA HIS A 56 2.51 15.57 -5.99
C HIS A 56 3.43 15.71 -7.22
N TRP A 57 3.81 16.93 -7.54
CA TRP A 57 4.67 17.26 -8.68
C TRP A 57 6.06 16.58 -8.61
N ASP A 58 6.50 16.22 -7.42
CA ASP A 58 7.78 15.56 -7.14
C ASP A 58 7.68 14.02 -7.14
N GLY A 59 6.53 13.46 -7.55
CA GLY A 59 6.34 12.01 -7.65
C GLY A 59 6.12 11.31 -6.31
N TYR A 60 5.58 11.98 -5.32
CA TYR A 60 5.24 11.40 -4.02
C TYR A 60 3.74 11.51 -3.72
N ILE A 61 3.27 10.62 -2.86
CA ILE A 61 1.98 10.67 -2.20
C ILE A 61 2.18 10.72 -0.68
N ASP A 62 1.29 11.40 0.04
CA ASP A 62 1.29 11.46 1.51
C ASP A 62 0.31 10.43 2.08
N VAL A 63 0.81 9.53 2.90
CA VAL A 63 0.00 8.50 3.59
C VAL A 63 0.48 8.39 5.04
N GLN A 64 -0.43 8.58 6.00
CA GLN A 64 -0.16 8.48 7.44
C GLN A 64 1.11 9.23 7.88
N ALA A 65 1.22 10.51 7.49
CA ALA A 65 2.34 11.40 7.81
C ALA A 65 3.71 10.95 7.26
N THR A 66 3.74 10.04 6.29
CA THR A 66 4.95 9.60 5.60
C THR A 66 4.74 9.72 4.08
N ARG A 67 5.82 9.98 3.35
CA ARG A 67 5.79 10.12 1.89
C ARG A 67 6.27 8.86 1.20
N TYR A 68 5.56 8.48 0.13
CA TYR A 68 5.87 7.30 -0.68
C TYR A 68 6.01 7.69 -2.13
N SER A 69 7.10 7.25 -2.75
CA SER A 69 7.34 7.54 -4.16
C SER A 69 6.41 6.71 -5.07
N VAL A 70 5.97 7.32 -6.14
CA VAL A 70 5.23 6.66 -7.23
C VAL A 70 5.86 7.05 -8.57
N PRO A 71 5.65 6.27 -9.64
CA PRO A 71 6.19 6.60 -10.96
C PRO A 71 5.84 8.02 -11.39
N SER A 72 6.82 8.77 -11.87
CA SER A 72 6.72 10.20 -12.19
C SER A 72 5.67 10.55 -13.24
N PHE A 73 5.31 9.63 -14.14
CA PHE A 73 4.25 9.86 -15.15
C PHE A 73 2.86 9.99 -14.54
N LEU A 74 2.72 9.74 -13.23
CA LEU A 74 1.48 9.92 -12.46
C LEU A 74 1.40 11.27 -11.75
N CYS A 75 2.42 12.12 -11.84
CA CYS A 75 2.37 13.46 -11.23
C CYS A 75 1.10 14.22 -11.63
N GLY A 76 0.42 14.82 -10.66
CA GLY A 76 -0.84 15.53 -10.85
C GLY A 76 -2.07 14.63 -11.07
N LYS A 77 -1.92 13.31 -11.04
CA LYS A 77 -3.05 12.37 -11.17
C LYS A 77 -3.47 11.83 -9.81
N GLN A 78 -4.71 11.38 -9.73
CA GLN A 78 -5.26 10.71 -8.57
C GLN A 78 -4.97 9.22 -8.65
N VAL A 79 -4.55 8.63 -7.53
CA VAL A 79 -4.26 7.21 -7.37
C VAL A 79 -5.02 6.64 -6.18
N THR A 80 -5.29 5.34 -6.23
CA THR A 80 -5.89 4.60 -5.10
C THR A 80 -4.79 3.91 -4.31
N VAL A 81 -4.72 4.21 -3.03
CA VAL A 81 -3.80 3.56 -2.08
C VAL A 81 -4.56 2.47 -1.33
N ARG A 82 -3.97 1.29 -1.22
CA ARG A 82 -4.47 0.18 -0.42
C ARG A 82 -3.45 -0.16 0.65
N ILE A 83 -3.91 -0.11 1.91
CA ILE A 83 -3.09 -0.43 3.07
C ILE A 83 -3.62 -1.74 3.65
N SER A 84 -2.82 -2.78 3.60
CA SER A 84 -3.18 -4.09 4.14
C SER A 84 -2.84 -4.20 5.63
N LEU A 85 -3.50 -5.16 6.31
CA LEU A 85 -3.32 -5.37 7.76
C LEU A 85 -1.91 -5.85 8.14
N ASP A 86 -1.16 -6.39 7.18
CA ASP A 86 0.23 -6.80 7.34
C ASP A 86 1.24 -5.65 7.12
N GLY A 87 0.76 -4.40 6.99
CA GLY A 87 1.61 -3.24 6.84
C GLY A 87 2.19 -3.04 5.45
N ARG A 88 1.56 -3.58 4.40
CA ARG A 88 1.92 -3.27 3.02
C ARG A 88 1.07 -2.15 2.47
N LEU A 89 1.68 -1.29 1.67
CA LEU A 89 1.05 -0.18 0.99
C LEU A 89 1.20 -0.38 -0.53
N ALA A 90 0.10 -0.65 -1.20
CA ALA A 90 0.06 -0.81 -2.65
C ALA A 90 -0.65 0.41 -3.29
N VAL A 91 -0.07 0.94 -4.36
CA VAL A 91 -0.62 2.10 -5.09
C VAL A 91 -1.14 1.64 -6.45
N TYR A 92 -2.33 2.08 -6.79
CA TYR A 92 -3.03 1.72 -8.03
C TYR A 92 -3.41 2.96 -8.85
N ALA A 93 -3.14 2.90 -10.13
CA ALA A 93 -3.68 3.82 -11.14
C ALA A 93 -4.80 3.10 -11.92
N GLY A 94 -6.06 3.38 -11.58
CA GLY A 94 -7.18 2.53 -11.98
C GLY A 94 -7.03 1.12 -11.37
N ASP A 95 -7.03 0.08 -12.22
CA ASP A 95 -6.90 -1.31 -11.78
C ASP A 95 -5.44 -1.82 -11.80
N ILE A 96 -4.49 -1.01 -12.27
CA ILE A 96 -3.08 -1.40 -12.41
C ILE A 96 -2.32 -1.01 -11.16
N LYS A 97 -1.65 -1.99 -10.52
CA LYS A 97 -0.72 -1.73 -9.43
C LYS A 97 0.57 -1.10 -9.99
N VAL A 98 0.88 0.12 -9.53
CA VAL A 98 2.01 0.94 -10.02
C VAL A 98 3.15 1.06 -9.03
N ALA A 99 2.90 0.87 -7.73
CA ALA A 99 3.93 0.86 -6.71
C ALA A 99 3.55 -0.05 -5.53
N ASP A 100 4.57 -0.55 -4.82
CA ASP A 100 4.43 -1.38 -3.64
C ASP A 100 5.48 -0.95 -2.60
N HIS A 101 5.04 -0.67 -1.38
CA HIS A 101 5.88 -0.21 -0.28
C HIS A 101 5.54 -0.96 1.00
N VAL A 102 6.45 -0.94 1.95
CA VAL A 102 6.17 -1.28 3.35
C VAL A 102 5.74 -0.01 4.06
N LEU A 103 4.64 -0.09 4.81
CA LEU A 103 4.16 1.02 5.61
C LEU A 103 5.23 1.40 6.64
N ARG A 104 5.56 2.69 6.70
CA ARG A 104 6.59 3.23 7.59
C ARG A 104 5.99 4.21 8.57
N SER A 105 6.55 4.27 9.76
CA SER A 105 6.28 5.36 10.70
C SER A 105 6.99 6.65 10.24
N ALA A 106 6.51 7.79 10.70
CA ALA A 106 7.14 9.08 10.39
C ALA A 106 8.63 9.16 10.80
N ARG A 107 9.06 8.34 11.78
CA ARG A 107 10.45 8.28 12.24
C ARG A 107 11.39 7.52 11.31
N GLU A 108 10.86 6.62 10.48
CA GLU A 108 11.65 5.78 9.54
C GLU A 108 11.92 6.48 8.22
N GLY A 109 11.39 7.69 8.05
CA GLY A 109 11.57 8.49 6.85
C GLY A 109 10.72 8.02 5.66
N TRP A 110 10.99 8.59 4.50
CA TRP A 110 10.19 8.39 3.29
C TRP A 110 10.42 7.01 2.66
N GLY A 111 9.35 6.45 2.08
CA GLY A 111 9.42 5.24 1.27
C GLY A 111 9.77 5.58 -0.19
N THR A 112 11.06 5.59 -0.53
CA THR A 112 11.52 5.96 -1.87
C THR A 112 12.01 4.76 -2.65
N VAL A 113 11.56 4.63 -3.90
CA VAL A 113 12.07 3.70 -4.91
C VAL A 113 12.77 4.54 -5.99
N ALA A 114 14.05 4.30 -6.21
CA ALA A 114 14.89 5.13 -7.11
C ALA A 114 14.33 5.19 -8.54
N ASP A 115 13.84 4.06 -9.07
CA ASP A 115 13.32 3.95 -10.43
C ASP A 115 12.10 4.85 -10.69
N HIS A 116 11.33 5.20 -9.66
CA HIS A 116 10.17 6.08 -9.81
C HIS A 116 10.54 7.50 -10.24
N HIS A 117 11.75 7.96 -9.94
CA HIS A 117 12.23 9.31 -10.21
C HIS A 117 13.21 9.40 -11.38
N HIS A 118 13.63 8.28 -11.95
CA HIS A 118 14.64 8.25 -13.00
C HIS A 118 14.30 9.20 -14.17
N ALA A 119 13.05 9.23 -14.62
CA ALA A 119 12.62 10.12 -15.69
C ALA A 119 12.65 11.61 -15.31
N LEU A 120 12.34 11.95 -14.04
CA LEU A 120 12.41 13.34 -13.54
C LEU A 120 13.86 13.86 -13.57
N TRP A 121 14.81 13.02 -13.16
CA TRP A 121 16.22 13.41 -13.15
C TRP A 121 16.79 13.60 -14.55
N GLN A 122 16.38 12.79 -15.52
CA GLN A 122 16.83 12.92 -16.90
C GLN A 122 16.43 14.26 -17.55
N HIS A 123 15.27 14.82 -17.18
CA HIS A 123 14.80 16.10 -17.70
C HIS A 123 15.35 17.32 -16.93
N THR A 124 15.73 17.15 -15.66
CA THR A 124 16.11 18.27 -14.78
C THR A 124 17.58 18.63 -14.85
N PHE A 125 18.47 17.71 -15.27
CA PHE A 125 19.92 17.92 -15.30
C PHE A 125 20.50 17.82 -16.71
N GLN A 126 20.08 18.69 -17.62
CA GLN A 126 20.93 19.05 -18.76
C GLN A 126 21.93 20.13 -18.29
N VAL A 127 23.01 19.71 -17.67
CA VAL A 127 24.14 20.60 -17.39
C VAL A 127 24.81 20.92 -18.73
N GLN A 128 24.50 22.08 -19.31
CA GLN A 128 25.28 22.62 -20.42
C GLN A 128 26.63 23.03 -19.87
N ARG A 129 27.69 22.28 -20.21
CA ARG A 129 29.04 22.75 -20.03
C ARG A 129 29.27 23.89 -21.01
N ARG A 130 29.37 25.11 -20.51
CA ARG A 130 29.85 26.26 -21.28
C ARG A 130 31.37 26.28 -21.17
N ASP A 131 32.03 26.53 -22.30
CA ASP A 131 33.46 26.74 -22.33
C ASP A 131 33.79 28.00 -21.51
N LEU A 132 34.86 27.95 -20.71
CA LEU A 132 35.32 29.08 -19.88
C LEU A 132 35.68 30.29 -20.70
N SER A 133 36.05 30.13 -21.99
CA SER A 133 36.33 31.21 -22.95
C SER A 133 35.19 32.24 -23.08
N VAL A 134 33.93 31.82 -22.84
CA VAL A 134 32.76 32.75 -22.83
C VAL A 134 32.84 33.80 -21.72
N TYR A 135 33.62 33.51 -20.64
CA TYR A 135 33.79 34.43 -19.51
C TYR A 135 35.02 35.33 -19.65
N GLU A 136 35.98 35.00 -20.56
CA GLU A 136 37.14 35.84 -20.83
C GLU A 136 36.76 37.13 -21.58
N GLU A 137 35.69 37.09 -22.40
CA GLU A 137 35.18 38.29 -23.09
C GLU A 137 34.57 39.33 -22.13
N VAL A 138 34.04 38.90 -20.97
CA VAL A 138 33.43 39.80 -19.99
C VAL A 138 34.49 40.56 -19.19
N GLY A 139 35.73 40.04 -19.07
CA GLY A 139 36.85 40.67 -18.39
C GLY A 139 37.57 41.76 -19.19
N LEU A 140 37.28 41.86 -20.48
CA LEU A 140 37.94 42.83 -21.37
C LEU A 140 37.16 44.17 -21.56
N CYS A 141 35.99 44.31 -20.94
CA CYS A 141 35.15 45.51 -20.98
C CYS A 141 35.26 46.37 -19.73
N SER A 142 36.49 46.56 -19.19
CA SER A 142 36.75 47.50 -18.10
C SER A 142 37.77 48.57 -18.53
#